data_5d192489b1edde13f8275cf83753ddab
#
_entry.id   5d192489b1edde13f8275cf83753ddab
#
_cell.length_a   1.000
_cell.length_b   1.000
_cell.length_c   1.000
_cell.angle_alpha   90.00
_cell.angle_beta   90.00
_cell.angle_gamma   90.00
#
_symmetry.space_group_name_H-M   'P 1'
#
loop_
_entity.id
_entity.type
_entity.pdbx_description
1 polymer ?
#
loop_
_entity_poly.entity_id
_entity_poly.type
_entity_poly.pdbx_seq_one_letter_code
_entity_poly.pdbx_strand_id
1 'polypeptide(L)'
;MVELQTQYAERIVTALKLKDDPVLAMVEIDNETSLSDAWQKGQIDKLVQGEYRTELERQWKQFPGAAGPLVSPADKLPAGQVNRFLQFIVDRDRHYLNAMRDAVRRAIGKLVPITGTQMDFGGLLNLDSHDGLDYIDAHFYIDHYNFPNQRWDSRDWRIRDSSSVGSSLTTFLNEAASRQAGRPYTLSEYNQAYPNSFGNEIDTTLAAFASFQDWDGLMHFAYAHSRSWDEKTPSGFNLAGDTAKIPLFGQSAWLFRTAAVQPGPPLDIPLSAELRLRAARERMGRQVAPFLEKTGGYHPEVALSRAVRLAKDAPGEIPTANPAQSGQIRYDAAARLFRIQAPRAAGVFGFLGRTKTTAGAIDVELAPAGGDFVTLMVTSLDEKPIAQSAHLLVSVPGKVLRSRAGTEEPLKLVNYPGTTDWWTLPKEDPSQVKPSSPQSGGSGPLWMERVESTLTLRSAARAITVYPLDGTGARRRPLAAAEVRKVAGGFRIHLQADGQDLSPWFEIVRGKDN
;
A
#
# COMPACT_ATOMS: atom_id res chain seq x y z
N MET A 1 21.25 27.95 7.07
CA MET A 1 20.10 27.21 6.51
C MET A 1 19.42 26.32 7.57
N VAL A 2 20.12 25.37 8.20
CA VAL A 2 19.53 24.51 9.26
C VAL A 2 18.85 25.32 10.35
N GLU A 3 19.46 26.42 10.83
CA GLU A 3 18.84 27.30 11.82
C GLU A 3 17.50 27.90 11.37
N LEU A 4 17.37 28.33 10.12
CA LEU A 4 16.11 28.84 9.57
C LEU A 4 15.05 27.72 9.48
N GLN A 5 15.45 26.52 9.11
CA GLN A 5 14.55 25.37 9.02
C GLN A 5 14.07 24.91 10.42
N THR A 6 14.96 24.92 11.42
CA THR A 6 14.55 24.62 12.81
C THR A 6 13.56 25.65 13.34
N GLN A 7 13.81 26.95 13.11
CA GLN A 7 12.87 28.02 13.46
C GLN A 7 11.52 27.86 12.74
N TYR A 8 11.55 27.45 11.48
CA TYR A 8 10.34 27.20 10.71
C TYR A 8 9.54 26.01 11.27
N ALA A 9 10.19 24.90 11.58
CA ALA A 9 9.57 23.74 12.21
C ALA A 9 8.91 24.11 13.56
N GLU A 10 9.62 24.85 14.41
CA GLU A 10 9.09 25.33 15.69
C GLU A 10 7.88 26.25 15.51
N ARG A 11 7.89 27.12 14.49
CA ARG A 11 6.75 28.01 14.16
C ARG A 11 5.53 27.21 13.68
N ILE A 12 5.72 26.18 12.84
CA ILE A 12 4.62 25.31 12.39
C ILE A 12 3.97 24.62 13.59
N VAL A 13 4.76 23.98 14.44
CA VAL A 13 4.26 23.28 15.64
C VAL A 13 3.47 24.24 16.52
N THR A 14 3.96 25.47 16.71
CA THR A 14 3.29 26.51 17.51
C THR A 14 2.00 27.00 16.84
N ALA A 15 2.04 27.28 15.53
CA ALA A 15 0.88 27.79 14.79
C ALA A 15 -0.26 26.77 14.74
N LEU A 16 0.06 25.49 14.62
CA LEU A 16 -0.90 24.38 14.64
C LEU A 16 -1.32 23.97 16.05
N LYS A 17 -0.72 24.58 17.10
CA LYS A 17 -1.00 24.27 18.51
C LYS A 17 -0.79 22.80 18.87
N LEU A 18 0.25 22.19 18.31
CA LEU A 18 0.52 20.75 18.47
C LEU A 18 1.16 20.41 19.83
N LYS A 19 1.56 21.40 20.63
CA LYS A 19 2.09 21.17 21.96
C LYS A 19 1.04 20.46 22.81
N ASP A 20 1.44 19.31 23.34
CA ASP A 20 0.61 18.45 24.19
C ASP A 20 -0.73 18.01 23.56
N ASP A 21 -0.89 18.15 22.24
CA ASP A 21 -2.10 17.74 21.53
C ASP A 21 -2.23 16.21 21.55
N PRO A 22 -3.30 15.64 22.14
CA PRO A 22 -3.47 14.18 22.22
C PRO A 22 -3.71 13.52 20.86
N VAL A 23 -4.07 14.27 19.82
CA VAL A 23 -4.32 13.79 18.47
C VAL A 23 -3.02 13.60 17.69
N LEU A 24 -1.95 14.32 18.04
CA LEU A 24 -0.66 14.17 17.37
C LEU A 24 -0.05 12.80 17.69
N ALA A 25 -0.08 11.90 16.73
CA ALA A 25 0.41 10.54 16.85
C ALA A 25 1.88 10.39 16.45
N MET A 26 2.29 10.99 15.34
CA MET A 26 3.61 10.83 14.71
C MET A 26 4.00 12.10 13.95
N VAL A 27 5.28 12.26 13.67
CA VAL A 27 5.82 13.35 12.83
C VAL A 27 6.79 12.79 11.80
N GLU A 28 6.66 13.27 10.59
CA GLU A 28 7.60 13.07 9.50
C GLU A 28 8.26 14.41 9.15
N ILE A 29 9.59 14.42 9.02
CA ILE A 29 10.37 15.64 8.81
C ILE A 29 10.36 16.05 7.35
N ASP A 30 10.66 15.11 6.45
CA ASP A 30 10.76 15.33 5.01
C ASP A 30 9.89 14.36 4.23
N ASN A 31 9.30 14.86 3.15
CA ASN A 31 8.55 14.04 2.21
C ASN A 31 9.40 13.76 0.96
N GLU A 32 9.65 12.47 0.69
CA GLU A 32 10.17 11.95 -0.58
C GLU A 32 11.49 12.59 -1.07
N THR A 33 12.40 12.93 -0.16
CA THR A 33 13.67 13.55 -0.53
C THR A 33 14.82 13.17 0.39
N SER A 34 16.02 13.09 -0.16
CA SER A 34 17.29 13.01 0.55
C SER A 34 18.47 13.35 -0.37
N LEU A 35 19.62 13.68 0.19
CA LEU A 35 20.85 13.85 -0.60
C LEU A 35 21.30 12.51 -1.20
N SER A 36 21.07 11.40 -0.49
CA SER A 36 21.37 10.05 -0.98
C SER A 36 20.55 9.70 -2.24
N ASP A 37 19.27 10.04 -2.26
CA ASP A 37 18.42 9.87 -3.44
C ASP A 37 18.86 10.77 -4.60
N ALA A 38 19.10 12.06 -4.29
CA ALA A 38 19.59 13.02 -5.28
C ALA A 38 20.92 12.59 -5.93
N TRP A 39 21.83 12.01 -5.13
CA TRP A 39 23.08 11.48 -5.67
C TRP A 39 22.85 10.28 -6.58
N GLN A 40 22.08 9.28 -6.14
CA GLN A 40 21.82 8.07 -6.93
C GLN A 40 21.14 8.39 -8.27
N LYS A 41 20.34 9.45 -8.30
CA LYS A 41 19.69 9.98 -9.53
C LYS A 41 20.63 10.84 -10.38
N GLY A 42 21.84 11.16 -9.91
CA GLY A 42 22.76 12.08 -10.57
C GLY A 42 22.24 13.53 -10.61
N GLN A 43 21.50 13.94 -9.60
CA GLN A 43 20.81 15.23 -9.56
C GLN A 43 21.44 16.26 -8.61
N ILE A 44 22.49 15.91 -7.87
CA ILE A 44 23.13 16.86 -6.92
C ILE A 44 23.54 18.14 -7.62
N ASP A 45 24.21 18.06 -8.76
CA ASP A 45 24.65 19.24 -9.50
C ASP A 45 23.50 20.12 -10.00
N LYS A 46 22.33 19.55 -10.23
CA LYS A 46 21.13 20.28 -10.62
C LYS A 46 20.39 20.92 -9.44
N LEU A 47 20.35 20.23 -8.32
CA LEU A 47 19.59 20.65 -7.14
C LEU A 47 20.38 21.57 -6.21
N VAL A 48 21.71 21.37 -6.13
CA VAL A 48 22.60 22.12 -5.23
C VAL A 48 23.47 23.05 -6.08
N GLN A 49 23.09 24.33 -6.15
CA GLN A 49 23.75 25.35 -6.97
C GLN A 49 24.16 26.59 -6.16
N GLY A 50 25.00 27.43 -6.75
CA GLY A 50 25.41 28.70 -6.19
C GLY A 50 26.14 28.54 -4.85
N GLU A 51 25.78 29.36 -3.86
CA GLU A 51 26.38 29.34 -2.53
C GLU A 51 26.20 28.02 -1.79
N TYR A 52 25.09 27.31 -2.02
CA TYR A 52 24.86 26.00 -1.44
C TYR A 52 25.84 24.95 -1.96
N ARG A 53 26.21 25.03 -3.22
CA ARG A 53 27.25 24.17 -3.80
C ARG A 53 28.61 24.47 -3.21
N THR A 54 28.97 25.74 -3.13
CA THR A 54 30.22 26.17 -2.51
C THR A 54 30.33 25.70 -1.06
N GLU A 55 29.26 25.79 -0.30
CA GLU A 55 29.22 25.31 1.07
C GLU A 55 29.33 23.77 1.15
N LEU A 56 28.63 23.03 0.29
CA LEU A 56 28.73 21.57 0.24
C LEU A 56 30.16 21.12 -0.12
N GLU A 57 30.80 21.79 -1.07
CA GLU A 57 32.21 21.55 -1.45
C GLU A 57 33.18 21.87 -0.28
N ARG A 58 32.92 22.96 0.46
CA ARG A 58 33.72 23.32 1.65
C ARG A 58 33.59 22.24 2.72
N GLN A 59 32.36 21.76 2.99
CA GLN A 59 32.12 20.71 3.99
C GLN A 59 32.76 19.39 3.55
N TRP A 60 32.68 19.03 2.26
CA TRP A 60 33.34 17.85 1.71
C TRP A 60 34.85 17.91 1.94
N LYS A 61 35.50 19.02 1.59
CA LYS A 61 36.96 19.20 1.82
C LYS A 61 37.39 19.04 3.28
N GLN A 62 36.48 19.32 4.21
CA GLN A 62 36.73 19.18 5.66
C GLN A 62 36.38 17.79 6.20
N PHE A 63 35.71 16.96 5.42
CA PHE A 63 35.29 15.63 5.84
C PHE A 63 36.52 14.70 5.92
N PRO A 64 36.69 13.93 7.01
CA PRO A 64 37.88 13.08 7.17
C PRO A 64 38.03 12.09 6.01
N GLY A 65 39.20 12.10 5.36
CA GLY A 65 39.51 11.23 4.23
C GLY A 65 38.89 11.66 2.91
N ALA A 66 38.33 12.87 2.83
CA ALA A 66 37.85 13.45 1.56
C ALA A 66 39.04 13.72 0.61
N ALA A 67 38.80 13.46 -0.68
CA ALA A 67 39.79 13.72 -1.73
C ALA A 67 39.08 14.18 -3.01
N GLY A 68 39.64 15.18 -3.67
CA GLY A 68 39.11 15.69 -4.94
C GLY A 68 37.82 16.50 -4.82
N PRO A 69 37.11 16.73 -5.96
CA PRO A 69 35.85 17.43 -6.00
C PRO A 69 34.70 16.58 -5.46
N LEU A 70 33.46 17.13 -5.45
CA LEU A 70 32.26 16.35 -5.21
C LEU A 70 32.16 15.20 -6.23
N VAL A 71 31.74 14.03 -5.76
CA VAL A 71 31.69 12.81 -6.56
C VAL A 71 30.31 12.65 -7.21
N SER A 72 30.29 12.42 -8.50
CA SER A 72 29.09 12.05 -9.27
C SER A 72 28.98 10.53 -9.42
N PRO A 73 27.75 9.97 -9.52
CA PRO A 73 27.59 8.54 -9.85
C PRO A 73 28.10 8.18 -11.26
N ALA A 74 28.33 9.15 -12.12
CA ALA A 74 28.91 8.96 -13.46
C ALA A 74 30.44 8.88 -13.43
N ASP A 75 31.09 9.27 -12.34
CA ASP A 75 32.55 9.30 -12.24
C ASP A 75 33.12 7.88 -12.13
N LYS A 76 34.15 7.60 -12.91
CA LYS A 76 34.88 6.32 -12.86
C LYS A 76 35.95 6.37 -11.78
N LEU A 77 35.54 6.34 -10.52
CA LEU A 77 36.41 6.43 -9.35
C LEU A 77 36.50 5.07 -8.62
N PRO A 78 37.61 4.84 -7.87
CA PRO A 78 37.72 3.69 -7.00
C PRO A 78 36.57 3.63 -5.98
N ALA A 79 36.05 2.43 -5.70
CA ALA A 79 34.93 2.21 -4.78
C ALA A 79 35.14 2.87 -3.40
N GLY A 80 36.36 2.84 -2.87
CA GLY A 80 36.68 3.49 -1.60
C GLY A 80 36.45 5.01 -1.58
N GLN A 81 36.77 5.69 -2.70
CA GLN A 81 36.54 7.13 -2.83
C GLN A 81 35.04 7.45 -2.94
N VAL A 82 34.29 6.68 -3.72
CA VAL A 82 32.83 6.80 -3.83
C VAL A 82 32.18 6.52 -2.47
N ASN A 83 32.59 5.46 -1.77
CA ASN A 83 32.10 5.14 -0.43
C ASN A 83 32.30 6.29 0.55
N ARG A 84 33.50 6.93 0.51
CA ARG A 84 33.78 8.06 1.39
C ARG A 84 32.84 9.23 1.13
N PHE A 85 32.53 9.51 -0.14
CA PHE A 85 31.59 10.55 -0.50
C PHE A 85 30.16 10.19 -0.07
N LEU A 86 29.73 8.94 -0.25
CA LEU A 86 28.43 8.48 0.23
C LEU A 86 28.29 8.58 1.76
N GLN A 87 29.36 8.24 2.50
CA GLN A 87 29.39 8.44 3.95
C GLN A 87 29.23 9.92 4.34
N PHE A 88 29.87 10.82 3.58
CA PHE A 88 29.70 12.26 3.77
C PHE A 88 28.25 12.71 3.54
N ILE A 89 27.62 12.28 2.45
CA ILE A 89 26.23 12.63 2.14
C ILE A 89 25.28 12.13 3.24
N VAL A 90 25.42 10.86 3.65
CA VAL A 90 24.64 10.26 4.74
C VAL A 90 24.83 11.02 6.05
N ASP A 91 26.06 11.46 6.34
CA ASP A 91 26.34 12.26 7.53
C ASP A 91 25.65 13.63 7.48
N ARG A 92 25.53 14.25 6.30
CA ARG A 92 24.78 15.50 6.11
C ARG A 92 23.27 15.31 6.30
N ASP A 93 22.68 14.28 5.68
CA ASP A 93 21.27 13.93 5.87
C ASP A 93 20.99 13.66 7.36
N ARG A 94 21.81 12.82 8.02
CA ARG A 94 21.66 12.52 9.45
C ARG A 94 21.76 13.75 10.35
N HIS A 95 22.72 14.63 10.09
CA HIS A 95 22.88 15.87 10.84
C HIS A 95 21.63 16.76 10.73
N TYR A 96 21.12 16.92 9.52
CA TYR A 96 19.91 17.68 9.26
C TYR A 96 18.68 17.07 9.96
N LEU A 97 18.43 15.80 9.74
CA LEU A 97 17.26 15.10 10.30
C LEU A 97 17.27 15.13 11.84
N ASN A 98 18.43 14.93 12.48
CA ASN A 98 18.53 15.02 13.93
C ASN A 98 18.30 16.45 14.44
N ALA A 99 18.81 17.48 13.75
CA ALA A 99 18.55 18.86 14.11
C ALA A 99 17.05 19.23 14.03
N MET A 100 16.37 18.76 12.97
CA MET A 100 14.91 18.97 12.81
C MET A 100 14.13 18.20 13.89
N ARG A 101 14.46 16.92 14.14
CA ARG A 101 13.87 16.12 15.23
C ARG A 101 13.97 16.85 16.56
N ASP A 102 15.12 17.39 16.89
CA ASP A 102 15.35 18.06 18.17
C ASP A 102 14.54 19.36 18.26
N ALA A 103 14.43 20.13 17.17
CA ALA A 103 13.58 21.31 17.10
C ALA A 103 12.10 20.96 17.30
N VAL A 104 11.60 19.96 16.60
CA VAL A 104 10.22 19.48 16.73
C VAL A 104 9.93 18.98 18.15
N ARG A 105 10.82 18.18 18.74
CA ARG A 105 10.65 17.67 20.11
C ARG A 105 10.59 18.80 21.16
N ARG A 106 11.47 19.81 21.03
CA ARG A 106 11.40 20.98 21.94
C ARG A 106 10.05 21.71 21.85
N ALA A 107 9.53 21.86 20.63
CA ALA A 107 8.29 22.60 20.40
C ALA A 107 7.04 21.82 20.82
N ILE A 108 7.00 20.49 20.62
CA ILE A 108 5.86 19.63 20.96
C ILE A 108 5.70 19.44 22.48
N GLY A 109 6.79 19.32 23.21
CA GLY A 109 6.78 19.17 24.68
C GLY A 109 6.42 17.77 25.20
N LYS A 110 6.17 16.80 24.31
CA LYS A 110 5.89 15.39 24.63
C LYS A 110 6.68 14.43 23.74
N LEU A 111 6.77 13.16 24.11
CA LEU A 111 7.36 12.13 23.27
C LEU A 111 6.37 11.73 22.18
N VAL A 112 6.70 12.05 20.94
CA VAL A 112 5.99 11.64 19.74
C VAL A 112 7.02 10.97 18.82
N PRO A 113 6.74 9.82 18.22
CA PRO A 113 7.63 9.19 17.25
C PRO A 113 7.91 10.12 16.07
N ILE A 114 9.18 10.23 15.66
CA ILE A 114 9.63 11.10 14.57
C ILE A 114 10.48 10.29 13.61
N THR A 115 10.17 10.37 12.31
CA THR A 115 10.99 9.84 11.21
C THR A 115 11.53 10.95 10.32
N GLY A 116 12.39 10.59 9.38
CA GLY A 116 12.98 11.49 8.39
C GLY A 116 12.20 11.51 7.09
N THR A 117 12.67 10.75 6.12
CA THR A 117 12.04 10.52 4.82
C THR A 117 11.83 9.02 4.58
N GLN A 118 11.11 8.68 3.53
CA GLN A 118 10.76 7.31 3.19
C GLN A 118 11.95 6.51 2.66
N MET A 119 11.95 5.19 2.91
CA MET A 119 13.00 4.27 2.45
C MET A 119 13.24 4.34 0.93
N ASP A 120 12.20 4.54 0.14
CA ASP A 120 12.29 4.67 -1.31
C ASP A 120 13.10 5.89 -1.79
N PHE A 121 13.35 6.84 -0.91
CA PHE A 121 14.05 8.10 -1.23
C PHE A 121 15.41 8.21 -0.52
N GLY A 122 16.21 7.20 -0.70
CA GLY A 122 17.58 7.05 -0.17
C GLY A 122 17.98 5.59 -0.10
N GLY A 123 17.00 4.72 0.06
CA GLY A 123 17.17 3.28 0.10
C GLY A 123 17.93 2.81 1.32
N LEU A 124 18.80 1.83 1.14
CA LEU A 124 19.56 1.23 2.24
C LEU A 124 20.44 2.23 3.02
N LEU A 125 20.82 3.36 2.42
CA LEU A 125 21.58 4.41 3.14
C LEU A 125 20.71 5.17 4.15
N ASN A 126 19.37 5.13 4.03
CA ASN A 126 18.48 5.73 5.02
C ASN A 126 18.59 5.03 6.37
N LEU A 127 18.97 3.75 6.42
CA LEU A 127 19.26 3.08 7.69
C LEU A 127 20.37 3.78 8.49
N ASP A 128 21.30 4.46 7.80
CA ASP A 128 22.37 5.21 8.43
C ASP A 128 22.00 6.68 8.67
N SER A 129 21.31 7.33 7.74
CA SER A 129 20.89 8.73 7.91
C SER A 129 19.78 8.89 8.95
N HIS A 130 18.97 7.84 9.19
CA HIS A 130 17.91 7.81 10.20
C HIS A 130 18.37 7.37 11.59
N ASP A 131 19.69 7.21 11.81
CA ASP A 131 20.22 6.97 13.15
C ASP A 131 19.81 8.12 14.10
N GLY A 132 19.14 7.74 15.19
CA GLY A 132 18.58 8.69 16.16
C GLY A 132 17.11 9.05 15.93
N LEU A 133 16.48 8.64 14.83
CA LEU A 133 15.04 8.73 14.60
C LEU A 133 14.32 7.52 15.18
N ASP A 134 12.98 7.58 15.30
CA ASP A 134 12.23 6.61 16.09
C ASP A 134 11.71 5.43 15.26
N TYR A 135 11.33 5.66 13.99
CA TYR A 135 10.76 4.63 13.12
C TYR A 135 11.22 4.79 11.67
N ILE A 136 10.94 3.77 10.87
CA ILE A 136 11.18 3.75 9.43
C ILE A 136 9.84 3.85 8.71
N ASP A 137 9.79 4.60 7.63
CA ASP A 137 8.62 4.81 6.81
C ASP A 137 8.88 4.51 5.34
N ALA A 138 7.84 4.18 4.59
CA ALA A 138 7.90 4.00 3.15
C ALA A 138 6.61 4.48 2.46
N HIS A 139 6.70 4.67 1.14
CA HIS A 139 5.56 4.97 0.27
C HIS A 139 5.55 4.00 -0.90
N PHE A 140 4.38 3.54 -1.29
CA PHE A 140 4.22 2.92 -2.60
C PHE A 140 2.83 3.10 -3.19
N TYR A 141 2.75 3.02 -4.48
CA TYR A 141 1.50 3.03 -5.24
C TYR A 141 1.48 1.89 -6.24
N ILE A 142 0.34 1.24 -6.35
CA ILE A 142 0.09 0.36 -7.48
C ILE A 142 -0.48 1.23 -8.59
N ASP A 143 0.22 1.21 -9.75
CA ASP A 143 -0.26 1.88 -10.95
C ASP A 143 -0.49 3.41 -10.79
N HIS A 144 0.49 4.10 -10.22
CA HIS A 144 0.46 5.56 -10.13
C HIS A 144 0.34 6.19 -11.53
N TYR A 145 -0.38 7.31 -11.63
CA TYR A 145 -0.51 8.06 -12.90
C TYR A 145 0.84 8.38 -13.51
N ASN A 146 0.97 8.09 -14.80
CA ASN A 146 2.06 8.56 -15.63
C ASN A 146 1.57 9.77 -16.43
N PHE A 147 2.34 10.86 -16.43
CA PHE A 147 2.06 12.10 -17.12
C PHE A 147 3.06 12.25 -18.28
N PRO A 148 2.67 11.94 -19.55
CA PRO A 148 3.63 11.86 -20.65
C PRO A 148 4.32 13.19 -21.00
N ASN A 149 3.60 14.30 -20.87
CA ASN A 149 4.10 15.63 -21.28
C ASN A 149 4.34 16.55 -20.09
N GLN A 150 3.32 16.90 -19.34
CA GLN A 150 3.41 17.79 -18.18
C GLN A 150 2.98 17.08 -16.91
N ARG A 151 3.87 17.03 -15.91
CA ARG A 151 3.57 16.44 -14.60
C ARG A 151 2.31 17.09 -13.98
N TRP A 152 1.42 16.26 -13.45
CA TRP A 152 0.15 16.65 -12.81
C TRP A 152 -0.87 17.29 -13.77
N ASP A 153 -0.73 17.08 -15.09
CA ASP A 153 -1.76 17.49 -16.03
C ASP A 153 -2.98 16.55 -15.92
N SER A 154 -4.07 17.09 -15.38
CA SER A 154 -5.30 16.34 -15.13
C SER A 154 -5.99 15.83 -16.39
N ARG A 155 -5.59 16.32 -17.58
CA ARG A 155 -6.16 15.95 -18.89
C ARG A 155 -5.19 15.23 -19.82
N ASP A 156 -3.97 14.93 -19.30
CA ASP A 156 -2.95 14.19 -20.07
C ASP A 156 -2.21 13.22 -19.14
N TRP A 157 -2.85 12.11 -18.87
CA TRP A 157 -2.36 11.07 -17.97
C TRP A 157 -2.75 9.68 -18.48
N ARG A 158 -2.04 8.68 -17.97
CA ARG A 158 -2.30 7.28 -18.27
C ARG A 158 -1.89 6.37 -17.11
N ILE A 159 -2.46 5.17 -17.09
CA ILE A 159 -2.15 4.09 -16.14
C ILE A 159 -1.94 2.78 -16.88
N ARG A 160 -1.39 1.76 -16.21
CA ARG A 160 -1.26 0.41 -16.76
C ARG A 160 -2.51 -0.43 -16.59
N ASP A 161 -3.42 -0.02 -15.75
CA ASP A 161 -4.58 -0.81 -15.29
C ASP A 161 -4.14 -2.16 -14.70
N SER A 162 -3.15 -2.11 -13.81
CA SER A 162 -2.49 -3.28 -13.24
C SER A 162 -3.16 -3.71 -11.94
N SER A 163 -3.28 -5.03 -11.74
CA SER A 163 -3.63 -5.63 -10.45
C SER A 163 -2.35 -5.92 -9.65
N SER A 164 -2.35 -5.63 -8.35
CA SER A 164 -1.25 -5.99 -7.45
C SER A 164 -1.10 -7.51 -7.33
N VAL A 165 -2.22 -8.20 -7.19
CA VAL A 165 -2.27 -9.67 -7.16
C VAL A 165 -1.91 -10.26 -8.52
N GLY A 166 -2.42 -9.66 -9.60
CA GLY A 166 -2.11 -10.06 -10.98
C GLY A 166 -0.65 -9.87 -11.38
N SER A 167 0.06 -8.94 -10.73
CA SER A 167 1.48 -8.62 -10.94
C SER A 167 2.41 -9.35 -9.95
N SER A 168 2.04 -10.55 -9.51
CA SER A 168 2.84 -11.42 -8.63
C SER A 168 3.17 -10.81 -7.27
N LEU A 169 2.34 -9.89 -6.77
CA LEU A 169 2.58 -9.13 -5.53
C LEU A 169 3.95 -8.43 -5.49
N THR A 170 4.57 -8.19 -6.63
CA THR A 170 5.97 -7.72 -6.73
C THR A 170 6.24 -6.50 -5.84
N THR A 171 5.32 -5.53 -5.80
CA THR A 171 5.47 -4.34 -4.95
C THR A 171 5.48 -4.71 -3.47
N PHE A 172 4.57 -5.57 -3.01
CA PHE A 172 4.51 -6.00 -1.61
C PHE A 172 5.76 -6.79 -1.20
N LEU A 173 6.21 -7.71 -2.06
CA LEU A 173 7.38 -8.54 -1.81
C LEU A 173 8.66 -7.71 -1.76
N ASN A 174 8.78 -6.70 -2.61
CA ASN A 174 9.89 -5.75 -2.57
C ASN A 174 9.86 -4.92 -1.29
N GLU A 175 8.68 -4.43 -0.91
CA GLU A 175 8.51 -3.57 0.26
C GLU A 175 8.79 -4.30 1.58
N ALA A 176 8.54 -5.59 1.66
CA ALA A 176 8.88 -6.41 2.84
C ALA A 176 10.37 -6.32 3.21
N ALA A 177 11.24 -6.05 2.25
CA ALA A 177 12.67 -5.88 2.46
C ALA A 177 13.09 -4.44 2.85
N SER A 178 12.15 -3.57 3.25
CA SER A 178 12.44 -2.19 3.68
C SER A 178 12.37 -2.02 5.21
N ARG A 179 11.77 -2.95 5.94
CA ARG A 179 11.63 -2.90 7.40
C ARG A 179 12.96 -3.15 8.11
N GLN A 180 13.36 -2.27 9.03
CA GLN A 180 14.52 -2.46 9.89
C GLN A 180 14.17 -3.25 11.16
N ALA A 181 15.00 -4.23 11.52
CA ALA A 181 14.86 -4.97 12.78
C ALA A 181 15.00 -4.02 14.00
N GLY A 182 14.11 -4.18 14.97
CA GLY A 182 14.13 -3.40 16.21
C GLY A 182 13.60 -1.98 16.10
N ARG A 183 12.99 -1.60 14.97
CA ARG A 183 12.30 -0.33 14.79
C ARG A 183 10.87 -0.54 14.27
N PRO A 184 9.91 0.29 14.69
CA PRO A 184 8.60 0.33 14.05
C PRO A 184 8.74 0.66 12.56
N TYR A 185 7.83 0.11 11.77
CA TYR A 185 7.77 0.33 10.33
C TYR A 185 6.37 0.74 9.90
N THR A 186 6.27 1.85 9.19
CA THR A 186 5.01 2.37 8.68
C THR A 186 5.04 2.47 7.16
N LEU A 187 3.86 2.47 6.60
CA LEU A 187 3.60 2.82 5.22
C LEU A 187 2.64 4.01 5.24
N SER A 188 3.20 5.23 5.20
CA SER A 188 2.42 6.45 5.41
C SER A 188 1.69 6.93 4.16
N GLU A 189 2.04 6.40 2.99
CA GLU A 189 1.28 6.59 1.76
C GLU A 189 1.20 5.30 0.95
N TYR A 190 -0.02 4.86 0.66
CA TYR A 190 -0.26 3.81 -0.33
C TYR A 190 -1.61 4.01 -1.01
N ASN A 191 -1.72 3.61 -2.26
CA ASN A 191 -2.99 3.51 -2.97
C ASN A 191 -2.85 2.69 -4.26
N GLN A 192 -4.01 2.30 -4.80
CA GLN A 192 -4.22 1.85 -6.17
C GLN A 192 -5.34 2.73 -6.72
N ALA A 193 -4.95 3.87 -7.31
CA ALA A 193 -5.85 5.00 -7.54
C ALA A 193 -6.94 4.71 -8.57
N TYR A 194 -8.13 5.34 -8.39
CA TYR A 194 -9.14 5.39 -9.45
C TYR A 194 -8.54 6.02 -10.72
N PRO A 195 -8.80 5.53 -11.94
CA PRO A 195 -9.81 4.53 -12.30
C PRO A 195 -9.26 3.11 -12.50
N ASN A 196 -8.21 2.71 -11.79
CA ASN A 196 -7.70 1.35 -11.88
C ASN A 196 -8.82 0.33 -11.64
N SER A 197 -8.95 -0.64 -12.55
CA SER A 197 -10.02 -1.63 -12.54
C SER A 197 -9.99 -2.59 -11.36
N PHE A 198 -8.83 -2.69 -10.69
CA PHE A 198 -8.55 -3.62 -9.59
C PHE A 198 -8.33 -2.91 -8.25
N GLY A 199 -8.63 -1.59 -8.18
CA GLY A 199 -8.33 -0.75 -7.01
C GLY A 199 -8.96 -1.23 -5.69
N ASN A 200 -10.02 -2.04 -5.75
CA ASN A 200 -10.69 -2.61 -4.59
C ASN A 200 -9.92 -3.77 -3.92
N GLU A 201 -8.82 -4.26 -4.49
CA GLU A 201 -7.99 -5.30 -3.86
C GLU A 201 -7.00 -4.76 -2.83
N ILE A 202 -6.56 -3.49 -2.98
CA ILE A 202 -5.36 -2.99 -2.32
C ILE A 202 -5.45 -3.00 -0.79
N ASP A 203 -6.52 -2.44 -0.22
CA ASP A 203 -6.60 -2.23 1.23
C ASP A 203 -6.58 -3.55 2.00
N THR A 204 -7.32 -4.57 1.52
CA THR A 204 -7.42 -5.84 2.23
C THR A 204 -6.20 -6.73 2.03
N THR A 205 -5.68 -6.81 0.80
CA THR A 205 -4.50 -7.63 0.52
C THR A 205 -3.28 -7.06 1.24
N LEU A 206 -3.12 -5.73 1.23
CA LEU A 206 -2.06 -5.05 1.95
C LEU A 206 -2.20 -5.20 3.47
N ALA A 207 -3.39 -4.99 4.02
CA ALA A 207 -3.62 -5.15 5.47
C ALA A 207 -3.26 -6.56 5.95
N ALA A 208 -3.63 -7.60 5.19
CA ALA A 208 -3.28 -8.98 5.52
C ALA A 208 -1.79 -9.25 5.39
N PHE A 209 -1.15 -8.76 4.32
CA PHE A 209 0.29 -8.90 4.12
C PHE A 209 1.09 -8.15 5.19
N ALA A 210 0.73 -6.90 5.47
CA ALA A 210 1.37 -6.06 6.48
C ALA A 210 1.25 -6.64 7.90
N SER A 211 0.06 -7.18 8.26
CA SER A 211 -0.12 -7.91 9.53
C SER A 211 0.82 -9.12 9.61
N PHE A 212 0.93 -9.89 8.50
CA PHE A 212 1.83 -11.03 8.44
C PHE A 212 3.31 -10.61 8.52
N GLN A 213 3.65 -9.45 7.94
CA GLN A 213 4.99 -8.85 8.00
C GLN A 213 5.27 -8.12 9.33
N ASP A 214 4.29 -8.06 10.25
CA ASP A 214 4.42 -7.38 11.55
C ASP A 214 4.79 -5.89 11.37
N TRP A 215 4.12 -5.21 10.42
CA TRP A 215 4.23 -3.76 10.24
C TRP A 215 3.37 -3.01 11.25
N ASP A 216 3.75 -1.79 11.59
CA ASP A 216 3.17 -1.04 12.71
C ASP A 216 2.11 -0.01 12.29
N GLY A 217 2.13 0.46 11.04
CA GLY A 217 1.18 1.45 10.56
C GLY A 217 0.93 1.41 9.06
N LEU A 218 -0.34 1.64 8.68
CA LEU A 218 -0.78 1.78 7.29
C LEU A 218 -1.67 3.02 7.17
N MET A 219 -1.33 3.95 6.30
CA MET A 219 -2.10 5.17 6.03
C MET A 219 -2.46 5.21 4.54
N HIS A 220 -3.76 5.03 4.26
CA HIS A 220 -4.26 5.15 2.90
C HIS A 220 -4.16 6.60 2.41
N PHE A 221 -3.55 6.83 1.26
CA PHE A 221 -3.40 8.16 0.68
C PHE A 221 -4.41 8.38 -0.45
N ALA A 222 -5.47 9.16 -0.19
CA ALA A 222 -5.87 9.77 1.05
C ALA A 222 -7.39 9.61 1.25
N TYR A 223 -7.94 10.04 2.40
CA TYR A 223 -9.40 10.09 2.52
C TYR A 223 -9.98 11.10 1.53
N ALA A 224 -9.46 12.34 1.52
CA ALA A 224 -9.81 13.39 0.56
C ALA A 224 -8.66 14.41 0.44
N HIS A 225 -8.46 14.99 -0.75
CA HIS A 225 -7.47 16.04 -1.02
C HIS A 225 -8.01 17.45 -0.79
N SER A 226 -9.27 17.58 -0.43
CA SER A 226 -9.93 18.87 -0.17
C SER A 226 -10.72 18.82 1.13
N ARG A 227 -11.34 19.94 1.50
CA ARG A 227 -12.29 19.98 2.61
C ARG A 227 -13.68 19.44 2.24
N SER A 228 -13.87 18.97 1.01
CA SER A 228 -15.08 18.30 0.54
C SER A 228 -15.02 16.83 0.97
N TRP A 229 -15.52 16.55 2.15
CA TRP A 229 -15.49 15.22 2.76
C TRP A 229 -16.61 14.30 2.29
N ASP A 230 -17.53 14.83 1.50
CA ASP A 230 -18.73 14.18 0.99
C ASP A 230 -18.69 13.93 -0.52
N GLU A 231 -17.51 13.67 -1.08
CA GLU A 231 -17.37 13.28 -2.47
C GLU A 231 -18.27 12.08 -2.78
N LYS A 232 -19.02 12.18 -3.88
CA LYS A 232 -20.03 11.17 -4.26
C LYS A 232 -19.59 10.34 -5.47
N THR A 233 -18.45 10.67 -6.05
CA THR A 233 -17.90 9.96 -7.20
C THR A 233 -16.43 9.62 -6.92
N PRO A 234 -15.94 8.46 -7.40
CA PRO A 234 -14.54 8.11 -7.22
C PRO A 234 -13.64 9.13 -7.92
N SER A 235 -12.53 9.48 -7.28
CA SER A 235 -11.70 10.59 -7.69
C SER A 235 -10.23 10.35 -7.33
N GLY A 236 -9.40 10.06 -8.30
CA GLY A 236 -7.95 9.96 -8.15
C GLY A 236 -7.53 9.09 -6.96
N PHE A 237 -6.84 9.70 -6.01
CA PHE A 237 -6.36 9.01 -4.80
C PHE A 237 -7.37 9.04 -3.63
N ASN A 238 -8.55 9.67 -3.79
CA ASN A 238 -9.49 9.82 -2.68
C ASN A 238 -10.25 8.52 -2.39
N LEU A 239 -10.33 8.16 -1.12
CA LEU A 239 -11.20 7.10 -0.62
C LEU A 239 -12.65 7.59 -0.58
N ALA A 240 -12.86 8.87 -0.22
CA ALA A 240 -14.18 9.50 -0.28
C ALA A 240 -14.77 9.35 -1.69
N GLY A 241 -16.01 8.84 -1.76
CA GLY A 241 -16.70 8.56 -3.04
C GLY A 241 -16.26 7.28 -3.75
N ASP A 242 -15.20 6.59 -3.33
CA ASP A 242 -14.78 5.32 -3.94
C ASP A 242 -15.57 4.14 -3.37
N THR A 243 -16.72 3.90 -3.95
CA THR A 243 -17.63 2.82 -3.51
C THR A 243 -17.13 1.41 -3.83
N ALA A 244 -16.02 1.26 -4.56
CA ALA A 244 -15.35 -0.03 -4.72
C ALA A 244 -14.47 -0.38 -3.50
N LYS A 245 -13.80 0.62 -2.89
CA LYS A 245 -12.90 0.42 -1.74
C LYS A 245 -13.61 0.48 -0.40
N ILE A 246 -14.53 1.44 -0.22
CA ILE A 246 -15.24 1.65 1.06
C ILE A 246 -15.80 0.36 1.67
N PRO A 247 -16.42 -0.57 0.91
CA PRO A 247 -16.97 -1.82 1.45
C PRO A 247 -15.93 -2.74 2.11
N LEU A 248 -14.68 -2.64 1.71
CA LEU A 248 -13.59 -3.45 2.24
C LEU A 248 -12.73 -2.70 3.26
N PHE A 249 -12.71 -1.36 3.20
CA PHE A 249 -11.79 -0.55 4.00
C PHE A 249 -11.95 -0.75 5.51
N GLY A 250 -13.20 -0.76 6.01
CA GLY A 250 -13.48 -1.00 7.43
C GLY A 250 -13.02 -2.38 7.90
N GLN A 251 -13.23 -3.42 7.09
CA GLN A 251 -12.76 -4.78 7.37
C GLN A 251 -11.23 -4.85 7.33
N SER A 252 -10.59 -4.15 6.40
CA SER A 252 -9.13 -4.08 6.27
C SER A 252 -8.49 -3.41 7.48
N ALA A 253 -9.04 -2.26 7.92
CA ALA A 253 -8.60 -1.56 9.12
C ALA A 253 -8.78 -2.42 10.38
N TRP A 254 -9.91 -3.12 10.52
CA TRP A 254 -10.16 -4.05 11.62
C TRP A 254 -9.15 -5.21 11.58
N LEU A 255 -8.92 -5.83 10.42
CA LEU A 255 -7.98 -6.94 10.26
C LEU A 255 -6.58 -6.55 10.73
N PHE A 256 -6.08 -5.40 10.27
CA PHE A 256 -4.76 -4.90 10.64
C PHE A 256 -4.65 -4.54 12.12
N ARG A 257 -5.58 -3.74 12.64
CA ARG A 257 -5.57 -3.26 14.03
C ARG A 257 -5.75 -4.35 15.08
N THR A 258 -6.41 -5.44 14.73
CA THR A 258 -6.65 -6.59 15.66
C THR A 258 -5.70 -7.74 15.42
N ALA A 259 -4.74 -7.58 14.50
CA ALA A 259 -3.86 -8.66 14.04
C ALA A 259 -4.65 -9.95 13.76
N ALA A 260 -5.79 -9.83 13.03
CA ALA A 260 -6.60 -10.99 12.69
C ALA A 260 -5.83 -12.01 11.83
N VAL A 261 -4.86 -11.54 11.06
CA VAL A 261 -3.74 -12.31 10.52
C VAL A 261 -2.55 -12.12 11.45
N GLN A 262 -2.02 -13.21 12.02
CA GLN A 262 -0.89 -13.16 12.94
C GLN A 262 0.42 -12.95 12.20
N PRO A 263 1.40 -12.29 12.82
CA PRO A 263 2.75 -12.15 12.26
C PRO A 263 3.39 -13.49 11.93
N GLY A 264 4.08 -13.54 10.80
CA GLY A 264 4.91 -14.67 10.41
C GLY A 264 6.15 -14.82 11.30
N PRO A 265 6.79 -16.00 11.31
CA PRO A 265 8.09 -16.15 11.97
C PRO A 265 9.10 -15.16 11.39
N PRO A 266 9.88 -14.46 12.23
CA PRO A 266 10.81 -13.44 11.75
C PRO A 266 11.95 -14.03 10.91
N LEU A 267 12.44 -13.25 9.94
CA LEU A 267 13.64 -13.52 9.17
C LEU A 267 14.51 -12.26 9.12
N ASP A 268 15.64 -12.29 9.80
CA ASP A 268 16.60 -11.21 9.77
C ASP A 268 17.57 -11.36 8.58
N ILE A 269 17.70 -10.30 7.78
CA ILE A 269 18.67 -10.22 6.68
C ILE A 269 19.87 -9.42 7.17
N PRO A 270 21.03 -10.04 7.38
CA PRO A 270 22.26 -9.33 7.75
C PRO A 270 22.65 -8.29 6.69
N LEU A 271 22.92 -7.06 7.13
CA LEU A 271 23.17 -5.95 6.22
C LEU A 271 24.37 -5.12 6.68
N SER A 272 25.55 -5.47 6.21
CA SER A 272 26.79 -4.76 6.51
C SER A 272 26.80 -3.34 5.93
N ALA A 273 27.62 -2.44 6.49
CA ALA A 273 27.84 -1.10 5.96
C ALA A 273 28.32 -1.12 4.49
N GLU A 274 29.18 -2.08 4.14
CA GLU A 274 29.66 -2.22 2.75
C GLU A 274 28.54 -2.61 1.79
N LEU A 275 27.59 -3.49 2.18
CA LEU A 275 26.43 -3.83 1.35
C LEU A 275 25.55 -2.61 1.10
N ARG A 276 25.29 -1.78 2.12
CA ARG A 276 24.50 -0.55 1.98
C ARG A 276 25.16 0.45 1.03
N LEU A 277 26.46 0.68 1.19
CA LEU A 277 27.24 1.55 0.30
C LEU A 277 27.29 0.99 -1.13
N ARG A 278 27.45 -0.33 -1.28
CA ARG A 278 27.44 -1.00 -2.59
C ARG A 278 26.10 -0.83 -3.30
N ALA A 279 24.97 -0.99 -2.61
CA ALA A 279 23.65 -0.77 -3.20
C ALA A 279 23.50 0.64 -3.78
N ALA A 280 23.98 1.66 -3.05
CA ALA A 280 23.97 3.03 -3.53
C ALA A 280 24.92 3.24 -4.72
N ARG A 281 26.16 2.72 -4.69
CA ARG A 281 27.09 2.79 -5.83
C ARG A 281 26.53 2.17 -7.10
N GLU A 282 25.84 1.04 -6.94
CA GLU A 282 25.17 0.34 -8.04
C GLU A 282 23.82 1.00 -8.43
N ARG A 283 23.45 2.09 -7.75
CA ARG A 283 22.18 2.81 -7.94
C ARG A 283 20.95 1.93 -7.73
N MET A 284 21.09 0.92 -6.88
CA MET A 284 20.03 -0.03 -6.52
C MET A 284 19.49 0.19 -5.10
N GLY A 285 19.87 1.29 -4.44
CA GLY A 285 19.47 1.55 -3.06
C GLY A 285 17.95 1.57 -2.86
N ARG A 286 17.19 2.01 -3.86
CA ARG A 286 15.72 2.01 -3.88
C ARG A 286 15.10 0.65 -4.27
N GLN A 287 15.91 -0.28 -4.75
CA GLN A 287 15.49 -1.62 -5.20
C GLN A 287 16.06 -2.67 -4.25
N VAL A 288 15.64 -2.60 -2.98
CA VAL A 288 16.27 -3.38 -1.90
C VAL A 288 16.18 -4.87 -2.17
N ALA A 289 14.99 -5.43 -2.42
CA ALA A 289 14.84 -6.86 -2.68
C ALA A 289 15.58 -7.31 -3.95
N PRO A 290 15.48 -6.62 -5.12
CA PRO A 290 16.29 -6.96 -6.30
C PRO A 290 17.80 -6.86 -6.07
N PHE A 291 18.27 -5.92 -5.24
CA PHE A 291 19.68 -5.83 -4.87
C PHE A 291 20.13 -7.04 -4.04
N LEU A 292 19.34 -7.45 -3.06
CA LEU A 292 19.61 -8.60 -2.21
C LEU A 292 19.59 -9.91 -3.01
N GLU A 293 18.64 -10.06 -3.95
CA GLU A 293 18.57 -11.18 -4.87
C GLU A 293 19.84 -11.28 -5.73
N LYS A 294 20.21 -10.19 -6.41
CA LYS A 294 21.42 -10.11 -7.25
C LYS A 294 22.70 -10.39 -6.47
N THR A 295 22.78 -9.92 -5.22
CA THR A 295 24.02 -9.92 -4.44
C THR A 295 24.21 -11.19 -3.63
N GLY A 296 23.13 -11.77 -3.10
CA GLY A 296 23.21 -12.89 -2.16
C GLY A 296 22.15 -13.99 -2.40
N GLY A 297 21.41 -13.95 -3.52
CA GLY A 297 20.41 -14.96 -3.83
C GLY A 297 19.18 -14.94 -2.93
N TYR A 298 18.82 -13.77 -2.41
CA TYR A 298 17.56 -13.57 -1.68
C TYR A 298 16.37 -13.88 -2.59
N HIS A 299 15.36 -14.54 -2.04
CA HIS A 299 14.11 -14.81 -2.73
C HIS A 299 12.98 -13.94 -2.14
N PRO A 300 12.46 -12.93 -2.85
CA PRO A 300 11.42 -12.03 -2.31
C PRO A 300 10.17 -12.78 -1.83
N GLU A 301 9.82 -13.92 -2.43
CA GLU A 301 8.68 -14.76 -2.06
C GLU A 301 8.78 -15.31 -0.63
N VAL A 302 9.95 -15.29 -0.01
CA VAL A 302 10.12 -15.67 1.40
C VAL A 302 9.24 -14.83 2.32
N ALA A 303 8.89 -13.60 1.91
CA ALA A 303 7.96 -12.73 2.61
C ALA A 303 6.52 -13.30 2.73
N LEU A 304 6.18 -14.34 1.97
CA LEU A 304 4.92 -15.08 2.12
C LEU A 304 4.99 -16.18 3.20
N SER A 305 6.17 -16.42 3.77
CA SER A 305 6.44 -17.46 4.76
C SER A 305 7.11 -16.93 6.02
N ARG A 306 7.70 -15.75 5.97
CA ARG A 306 8.46 -15.09 7.04
C ARG A 306 8.15 -13.60 7.11
N ALA A 307 8.21 -13.03 8.31
CA ALA A 307 8.25 -11.59 8.53
C ALA A 307 9.69 -11.10 8.34
N VAL A 308 9.96 -10.44 7.23
CA VAL A 308 11.30 -10.03 6.81
C VAL A 308 11.75 -8.76 7.53
N ARG A 309 13.02 -8.70 7.96
CA ARG A 309 13.61 -7.53 8.61
C ARG A 309 15.06 -7.36 8.18
N LEU A 310 15.48 -6.13 7.96
CA LEU A 310 16.89 -5.78 7.72
C LEU A 310 17.62 -5.64 9.06
N ALA A 311 18.56 -6.53 9.34
CA ALA A 311 19.40 -6.50 10.52
C ALA A 311 20.67 -5.67 10.25
N LYS A 312 20.57 -4.36 10.49
CA LYS A 312 21.66 -3.40 10.27
C LYS A 312 22.90 -3.80 11.09
N ASP A 313 24.04 -3.84 10.41
CA ASP A 313 25.36 -4.18 10.97
C ASP A 313 25.45 -5.56 11.66
N ALA A 314 24.45 -6.43 11.46
CA ALA A 314 24.53 -7.80 11.93
C ALA A 314 25.51 -8.63 11.08
N PRO A 315 26.27 -9.54 11.69
CA PRO A 315 27.10 -10.50 10.95
C PRO A 315 26.24 -11.58 10.31
N GLY A 316 26.72 -12.15 9.22
CA GLY A 316 26.09 -13.26 8.54
C GLY A 316 25.95 -13.07 7.04
N GLU A 317 25.33 -14.03 6.40
CA GLU A 317 25.07 -14.06 4.96
C GLU A 317 23.57 -13.79 4.69
N ILE A 318 23.25 -13.30 3.49
CA ILE A 318 21.87 -13.11 3.04
C ILE A 318 21.21 -14.49 2.95
N PRO A 319 20.03 -14.70 3.61
CA PRO A 319 19.33 -15.98 3.56
C PRO A 319 18.83 -16.31 2.15
N THR A 320 19.10 -17.52 1.69
CA THR A 320 18.68 -18.01 0.36
C THR A 320 17.54 -19.03 0.45
N ALA A 321 17.11 -19.42 1.65
CA ALA A 321 16.03 -20.38 1.83
C ALA A 321 14.67 -19.74 1.46
N ASN A 322 13.89 -20.45 0.65
CA ASN A 322 12.51 -20.07 0.30
C ASN A 322 11.54 -21.17 0.76
N PRO A 323 11.15 -21.21 2.06
CA PRO A 323 10.26 -22.22 2.59
C PRO A 323 8.85 -22.08 2.02
N ALA A 324 8.15 -23.22 1.93
CA ALA A 324 6.76 -23.24 1.48
C ALA A 324 5.87 -22.36 2.35
N GLN A 325 4.91 -21.68 1.72
CA GLN A 325 3.92 -20.86 2.39
C GLN A 325 3.08 -21.72 3.35
N SER A 326 3.11 -21.39 4.63
CA SER A 326 2.40 -22.13 5.69
C SER A 326 1.52 -21.24 6.57
N GLY A 327 1.55 -19.94 6.34
CA GLY A 327 0.85 -18.94 7.16
C GLY A 327 -0.63 -18.78 6.83
N GLN A 328 -1.23 -17.77 7.45
CA GLN A 328 -2.63 -17.38 7.29
C GLN A 328 -2.90 -16.58 6.01
N ILE A 329 -1.85 -16.25 5.27
CA ILE A 329 -1.94 -15.73 3.90
C ILE A 329 -1.32 -16.73 2.94
N ARG A 330 -1.85 -16.80 1.73
CA ARG A 330 -1.29 -17.61 0.63
C ARG A 330 -1.43 -16.88 -0.69
N TYR A 331 -0.43 -16.98 -1.50
CA TYR A 331 -0.44 -16.48 -2.87
C TYR A 331 -0.11 -17.59 -3.86
N ASP A 332 -0.94 -17.74 -4.87
CA ASP A 332 -0.73 -18.64 -6.01
C ASP A 332 -0.41 -17.78 -7.24
N ALA A 333 0.86 -17.75 -7.63
CA ALA A 333 1.31 -16.92 -8.73
C ALA A 333 0.76 -17.39 -10.09
N ALA A 334 0.60 -18.71 -10.28
CA ALA A 334 0.05 -19.27 -11.52
C ALA A 334 -1.44 -18.94 -11.69
N ALA A 335 -2.21 -19.03 -10.61
CA ALA A 335 -3.61 -18.64 -10.60
C ALA A 335 -3.81 -17.12 -10.44
N ARG A 336 -2.76 -16.36 -10.08
CA ARG A 336 -2.84 -14.94 -9.74
C ARG A 336 -3.89 -14.68 -8.65
N LEU A 337 -3.79 -15.42 -7.54
CA LEU A 337 -4.82 -15.47 -6.51
C LEU A 337 -4.21 -15.35 -5.11
N PHE A 338 -4.64 -14.33 -4.37
CA PHE A 338 -4.28 -14.14 -2.98
C PHE A 338 -5.42 -14.61 -2.06
N ARG A 339 -5.09 -15.34 -0.99
CA ARG A 339 -6.05 -15.90 -0.04
C ARG A 339 -5.68 -15.53 1.39
N ILE A 340 -6.69 -15.10 2.15
CA ILE A 340 -6.64 -14.91 3.60
C ILE A 340 -7.38 -16.09 4.22
N GLN A 341 -6.73 -16.81 5.15
CA GLN A 341 -7.27 -18.01 5.76
C GLN A 341 -7.07 -18.03 7.29
N ALA A 342 -7.21 -16.87 7.90
CA ALA A 342 -7.16 -16.70 9.34
C ALA A 342 -8.47 -17.16 10.01
N PRO A 343 -8.46 -17.53 11.31
CA PRO A 343 -9.66 -18.01 11.99
C PRO A 343 -10.83 -17.03 11.95
N ARG A 344 -10.57 -15.72 12.11
CA ARG A 344 -11.59 -14.65 12.16
C ARG A 344 -11.76 -13.88 10.85
N ALA A 345 -10.90 -14.12 9.86
CA ALA A 345 -10.86 -13.43 8.59
C ALA A 345 -10.53 -14.42 7.47
N ALA A 346 -11.38 -14.49 6.45
CA ALA A 346 -11.16 -15.32 5.28
C ALA A 346 -11.52 -14.56 4.01
N GLY A 347 -10.72 -14.67 2.96
CA GLY A 347 -10.97 -13.93 1.72
C GLY A 347 -10.23 -14.49 0.52
N VAL A 348 -10.73 -14.12 -0.65
CA VAL A 348 -10.19 -14.50 -1.96
C VAL A 348 -10.10 -13.25 -2.82
N PHE A 349 -8.91 -12.96 -3.35
CA PHE A 349 -8.60 -11.76 -4.13
C PHE A 349 -7.81 -12.13 -5.37
N GLY A 350 -8.23 -11.65 -6.53
CA GLY A 350 -7.56 -11.88 -7.80
C GLY A 350 -8.39 -12.64 -8.82
N PHE A 351 -7.74 -13.42 -9.68
CA PHE A 351 -8.32 -14.02 -10.88
C PHE A 351 -8.77 -15.46 -10.62
N LEU A 352 -9.96 -15.61 -10.04
CA LEU A 352 -10.52 -16.92 -9.68
C LEU A 352 -10.94 -17.76 -10.88
N GLY A 353 -11.33 -17.12 -11.99
CA GLY A 353 -11.86 -17.81 -13.16
C GLY A 353 -13.10 -18.63 -12.83
N ARG A 354 -13.13 -19.88 -13.29
CA ARG A 354 -14.24 -20.82 -13.03
C ARG A 354 -13.90 -21.88 -11.99
N THR A 355 -12.84 -21.67 -11.24
CA THR A 355 -12.33 -22.65 -10.28
C THR A 355 -12.90 -22.36 -8.89
N LYS A 356 -13.36 -23.43 -8.21
CA LYS A 356 -13.69 -23.34 -6.80
C LYS A 356 -12.41 -23.19 -5.98
N THR A 357 -12.36 -22.18 -5.11
CA THR A 357 -11.20 -21.94 -4.25
C THR A 357 -11.58 -21.93 -2.77
N THR A 358 -10.75 -22.59 -1.97
CA THR A 358 -10.89 -22.64 -0.51
C THR A 358 -9.98 -21.61 0.16
N ALA A 359 -10.54 -20.87 1.10
CA ALA A 359 -9.79 -19.97 2.00
C ALA A 359 -10.32 -20.11 3.43
N GLY A 360 -9.58 -20.82 4.29
CA GLY A 360 -9.99 -21.06 5.68
C GLY A 360 -11.37 -21.72 5.77
N ALA A 361 -12.32 -21.04 6.41
CA ALA A 361 -13.68 -21.53 6.63
C ALA A 361 -14.64 -21.29 5.45
N ILE A 362 -14.16 -20.80 4.31
CA ILE A 362 -15.01 -20.50 3.14
C ILE A 362 -14.50 -21.19 1.87
N ASP A 363 -15.43 -21.47 0.96
CA ASP A 363 -15.12 -21.73 -0.44
C ASP A 363 -15.84 -20.67 -1.30
N VAL A 364 -15.20 -20.24 -2.38
CA VAL A 364 -15.73 -19.22 -3.31
C VAL A 364 -15.71 -19.76 -4.73
N GLU A 365 -16.80 -19.53 -5.46
CA GLU A 365 -16.97 -19.85 -6.88
C GLU A 365 -17.62 -18.64 -7.56
N LEU A 366 -17.14 -18.22 -8.74
CA LEU A 366 -17.81 -17.18 -9.54
C LEU A 366 -18.87 -17.78 -10.48
N ALA A 367 -19.94 -17.03 -10.73
CA ALA A 367 -20.95 -17.43 -11.70
C ALA A 367 -20.39 -17.41 -13.14
N PRO A 368 -20.90 -18.29 -14.04
CA PRO A 368 -20.38 -18.41 -15.41
C PRO A 368 -20.47 -17.14 -16.26
N ALA A 369 -21.45 -16.27 -16.00
CA ALA A 369 -21.73 -15.07 -16.78
C ALA A 369 -20.90 -13.84 -16.36
N GLY A 370 -20.20 -13.88 -15.22
CA GLY A 370 -19.41 -12.77 -14.69
C GLY A 370 -17.96 -12.72 -15.19
N GLY A 371 -17.23 -11.71 -14.78
CA GLY A 371 -15.78 -11.60 -14.92
C GLY A 371 -15.04 -12.74 -14.20
N ASP A 372 -13.72 -12.75 -14.30
CA ASP A 372 -12.85 -13.72 -13.61
C ASP A 372 -12.20 -13.17 -12.35
N PHE A 373 -12.27 -11.86 -12.13
CA PHE A 373 -11.70 -11.17 -10.98
C PHE A 373 -12.68 -11.09 -9.81
N VAL A 374 -12.16 -11.30 -8.60
CA VAL A 374 -12.94 -11.24 -7.36
C VAL A 374 -12.17 -10.55 -6.25
N THR A 375 -12.89 -9.80 -5.42
CA THR A 375 -12.46 -9.34 -4.11
C THR A 375 -13.56 -9.70 -3.12
N LEU A 376 -13.40 -10.79 -2.41
CA LEU A 376 -14.37 -11.27 -1.43
C LEU A 376 -13.71 -11.46 -0.08
N MET A 377 -14.29 -10.83 0.95
CA MET A 377 -13.83 -10.90 2.33
C MET A 377 -14.96 -11.28 3.28
N VAL A 378 -14.69 -12.20 4.18
CA VAL A 378 -15.58 -12.57 5.30
C VAL A 378 -14.84 -12.29 6.61
N THR A 379 -15.48 -11.54 7.51
CA THR A 379 -14.96 -11.25 8.85
C THR A 379 -15.97 -11.60 9.94
N SER A 380 -15.47 -12.09 11.07
CA SER A 380 -16.25 -12.28 12.28
C SER A 380 -16.43 -10.96 13.03
N LEU A 381 -17.66 -10.62 13.39
CA LEU A 381 -18.00 -9.42 14.16
C LEU A 381 -18.14 -9.68 15.67
N ASP A 382 -18.03 -10.93 16.11
CA ASP A 382 -18.17 -11.36 17.52
C ASP A 382 -16.90 -12.03 18.08
N GLU A 383 -15.74 -11.73 17.47
CA GLU A 383 -14.40 -12.20 17.84
C GLU A 383 -14.19 -13.72 17.81
N LYS A 384 -15.19 -14.51 17.45
CA LYS A 384 -15.08 -15.96 17.32
C LYS A 384 -14.52 -16.36 15.96
N PRO A 385 -13.94 -17.54 15.80
CA PRO A 385 -13.63 -18.08 14.48
C PRO A 385 -14.86 -18.08 13.57
N ILE A 386 -14.69 -17.82 12.27
CA ILE A 386 -15.79 -17.72 11.29
C ILE A 386 -16.75 -18.91 11.37
N ALA A 387 -16.22 -20.13 11.49
CA ALA A 387 -17.05 -21.34 11.59
C ALA A 387 -17.94 -21.40 12.85
N GLN A 388 -17.62 -20.61 13.88
CA GLN A 388 -18.31 -20.55 15.18
C GLN A 388 -19.03 -19.22 15.40
N SER A 389 -18.75 -18.21 14.60
CA SER A 389 -19.30 -16.86 14.76
C SER A 389 -20.81 -16.85 14.57
N ALA A 390 -21.51 -16.11 15.40
CA ALA A 390 -22.94 -15.84 15.27
C ALA A 390 -23.22 -14.64 14.36
N HIS A 391 -22.21 -13.86 14.00
CA HIS A 391 -22.35 -12.61 13.29
C HIS A 391 -21.16 -12.37 12.36
N LEU A 392 -21.39 -12.41 11.04
CA LEU A 392 -20.37 -12.23 10.02
C LEU A 392 -20.72 -11.07 9.11
N LEU A 393 -19.70 -10.36 8.64
CA LEU A 393 -19.78 -9.42 7.53
C LEU A 393 -19.09 -10.00 6.31
N VAL A 394 -19.76 -9.96 5.17
CA VAL A 394 -19.21 -10.34 3.85
C VAL A 394 -19.18 -9.10 2.97
N SER A 395 -18.02 -8.80 2.36
CA SER A 395 -17.91 -7.79 1.32
C SER A 395 -17.47 -8.43 0.01
N VAL A 396 -18.12 -8.02 -1.08
CA VAL A 396 -17.86 -8.50 -2.45
C VAL A 396 -18.10 -7.37 -3.45
N PRO A 397 -17.37 -6.24 -3.36
CA PRO A 397 -17.51 -5.16 -4.30
C PRO A 397 -16.93 -5.52 -5.65
N GLY A 398 -17.57 -5.02 -6.71
CA GLY A 398 -17.01 -5.03 -8.04
C GLY A 398 -16.33 -3.71 -8.38
N LYS A 399 -15.78 -3.63 -9.58
CA LYS A 399 -15.23 -2.42 -10.18
C LYS A 399 -16.29 -1.33 -10.27
N VAL A 400 -15.90 -0.09 -10.01
CA VAL A 400 -16.80 1.07 -10.04
C VAL A 400 -16.39 2.02 -11.15
N LEU A 401 -17.39 2.51 -11.89
CA LEU A 401 -17.25 3.52 -12.92
C LEU A 401 -18.20 4.68 -12.63
N ARG A 402 -17.72 5.90 -12.85
CA ARG A 402 -18.60 7.08 -12.92
C ARG A 402 -19.27 7.15 -14.28
N SER A 403 -20.32 7.96 -14.40
CA SER A 403 -20.95 8.24 -15.67
C SER A 403 -20.18 9.29 -16.47
N ARG A 404 -20.31 9.23 -17.79
CA ARG A 404 -19.92 10.32 -18.69
C ARG A 404 -20.75 11.56 -18.35
N ALA A 405 -20.13 12.73 -18.37
CA ALA A 405 -20.80 13.99 -18.01
C ALA A 405 -22.09 14.19 -18.82
N GLY A 406 -23.19 14.47 -18.11
CA GLY A 406 -24.50 14.71 -18.69
C GLY A 406 -25.23 13.47 -19.23
N THR A 407 -24.74 12.26 -18.95
CA THR A 407 -25.34 10.99 -19.39
C THR A 407 -25.39 9.97 -18.25
N GLU A 408 -26.08 8.83 -18.50
CA GLU A 408 -26.04 7.64 -17.62
C GLU A 408 -25.10 6.56 -18.16
N GLU A 409 -24.26 6.87 -19.16
CA GLU A 409 -23.32 5.90 -19.71
C GLU A 409 -22.08 5.76 -18.83
N PRO A 410 -21.65 4.52 -18.48
CA PRO A 410 -20.43 4.31 -17.71
C PRO A 410 -19.19 4.76 -18.51
N LEU A 411 -18.36 5.58 -17.88
CA LEU A 411 -17.10 6.06 -18.46
C LEU A 411 -16.02 5.00 -18.32
N LYS A 412 -15.78 4.24 -19.37
CA LYS A 412 -14.85 3.10 -19.40
C LYS A 412 -13.44 3.57 -19.80
N LEU A 413 -12.42 2.87 -19.28
CA LEU A 413 -11.04 3.02 -19.74
C LEU A 413 -10.91 2.69 -21.24
N VAL A 414 -10.08 3.48 -21.91
CA VAL A 414 -9.66 3.27 -23.31
C VAL A 414 -8.15 3.30 -23.40
N ASN A 415 -7.58 2.75 -24.48
CA ASN A 415 -6.15 2.88 -24.69
C ASN A 415 -5.75 4.36 -24.81
N TYR A 416 -4.66 4.73 -24.15
CA TYR A 416 -4.05 6.04 -24.35
C TYR A 416 -3.53 6.14 -25.80
N PRO A 417 -3.73 7.26 -26.51
CA PRO A 417 -3.39 7.38 -27.93
C PRO A 417 -1.98 6.90 -28.29
N GLY A 418 -1.89 6.06 -29.31
CA GLY A 418 -0.62 5.50 -29.78
C GLY A 418 -0.03 4.38 -28.91
N THR A 419 -0.78 3.84 -27.97
CA THR A 419 -0.34 2.73 -27.09
C THR A 419 -1.36 1.61 -27.03
N THR A 420 -0.92 0.41 -26.63
CA THR A 420 -1.78 -0.78 -26.43
C THR A 420 -1.81 -1.23 -24.98
N ASP A 421 -0.89 -0.73 -24.16
CA ASP A 421 -0.63 -1.17 -22.79
C ASP A 421 -0.72 -0.02 -21.76
N TRP A 422 -1.18 1.15 -22.20
CA TRP A 422 -1.51 2.28 -21.36
C TRP A 422 -2.96 2.68 -21.55
N TRP A 423 -3.61 3.01 -20.45
CA TRP A 423 -5.04 3.28 -20.38
C TRP A 423 -5.31 4.66 -19.79
N THR A 424 -6.43 5.26 -20.20
CA THR A 424 -6.92 6.53 -19.65
C THR A 424 -8.43 6.58 -19.71
N LEU A 425 -9.05 7.52 -19.00
CA LEU A 425 -10.45 7.87 -19.25
C LEU A 425 -10.55 8.73 -20.51
N PRO A 426 -11.40 8.40 -21.47
CA PRO A 426 -11.54 9.15 -22.70
C PRO A 426 -12.00 10.58 -22.43
N LYS A 427 -11.61 11.51 -23.29
CA LYS A 427 -12.11 12.89 -23.25
C LYS A 427 -13.63 12.90 -23.33
N GLU A 428 -14.28 13.71 -22.49
CA GLU A 428 -15.75 13.84 -22.47
C GLU A 428 -16.24 14.83 -23.53
N ASP A 429 -15.43 15.85 -23.83
CA ASP A 429 -15.68 16.83 -24.90
C ASP A 429 -14.83 16.49 -26.14
N PRO A 430 -15.45 16.18 -27.30
CA PRO A 430 -14.72 15.91 -28.55
C PRO A 430 -13.78 17.02 -28.99
N SER A 431 -14.08 18.28 -28.65
CA SER A 431 -13.23 19.45 -28.98
C SER A 431 -11.97 19.55 -28.13
N GLN A 432 -11.90 18.81 -27.03
CA GLN A 432 -10.73 18.81 -26.14
C GLN A 432 -9.50 18.29 -26.86
N VAL A 433 -8.40 19.06 -26.84
CA VAL A 433 -7.13 18.70 -27.49
C VAL A 433 -6.45 17.53 -26.76
N LYS A 434 -6.39 17.61 -25.42
CA LYS A 434 -5.75 16.60 -24.56
C LYS A 434 -6.58 15.33 -24.47
N PRO A 435 -5.92 14.14 -24.36
CA PRO A 435 -6.61 12.85 -24.57
C PRO A 435 -7.46 12.36 -23.40
N SER A 436 -7.25 12.90 -22.18
CA SER A 436 -7.84 12.32 -20.97
C SER A 436 -8.90 13.21 -20.35
N SER A 437 -9.94 12.61 -19.77
CA SER A 437 -10.79 13.27 -18.77
C SER A 437 -10.03 13.46 -17.45
N PRO A 438 -10.37 14.45 -16.62
CA PRO A 438 -9.78 14.60 -15.31
C PRO A 438 -9.96 13.34 -14.45
N GLN A 439 -8.96 13.03 -13.61
CA GLN A 439 -9.03 11.93 -12.63
C GLN A 439 -10.10 12.21 -11.55
N SER A 440 -10.35 13.49 -11.26
CA SER A 440 -11.32 13.97 -10.29
C SER A 440 -12.54 14.58 -10.96
N GLY A 441 -13.64 14.72 -10.20
CA GLY A 441 -14.90 15.21 -10.71
C GLY A 441 -15.71 14.13 -11.43
N GLY A 442 -16.66 14.53 -12.27
CA GLY A 442 -17.57 13.63 -12.95
C GLY A 442 -18.96 13.66 -12.33
N SER A 443 -19.85 12.85 -12.86
CA SER A 443 -21.24 12.79 -12.43
C SER A 443 -21.67 11.37 -12.09
N GLY A 444 -22.77 11.27 -11.31
CA GLY A 444 -23.54 10.03 -11.17
C GLY A 444 -24.53 9.85 -12.32
N PRO A 445 -25.19 8.67 -12.38
CA PRO A 445 -25.06 7.58 -11.43
C PRO A 445 -23.70 6.89 -11.47
N LEU A 446 -23.33 6.20 -10.36
CA LEU A 446 -22.20 5.29 -10.33
C LEU A 446 -22.66 3.90 -10.79
N TRP A 447 -21.78 3.24 -11.49
CA TRP A 447 -21.97 1.88 -11.98
C TRP A 447 -21.01 0.94 -11.25
N MET A 448 -21.53 -0.06 -10.56
CA MET A 448 -20.72 -1.11 -9.94
C MET A 448 -20.90 -2.42 -10.72
N GLU A 449 -19.79 -3.05 -11.07
CA GLU A 449 -19.82 -4.39 -11.65
C GLU A 449 -20.46 -5.38 -10.66
N ARG A 450 -21.39 -6.20 -11.15
CA ARG A 450 -21.98 -7.28 -10.37
C ARG A 450 -21.01 -8.46 -10.32
N VAL A 451 -20.61 -8.85 -9.11
CA VAL A 451 -19.76 -10.03 -8.86
C VAL A 451 -20.64 -11.17 -8.35
N GLU A 452 -21.40 -11.77 -9.25
CA GLU A 452 -22.23 -12.93 -8.90
C GLU A 452 -21.36 -14.11 -8.49
N SER A 453 -21.56 -14.60 -7.27
CA SER A 453 -20.71 -15.62 -6.67
C SER A 453 -21.48 -16.57 -5.76
N THR A 454 -20.92 -17.76 -5.57
CA THR A 454 -21.35 -18.70 -4.55
C THR A 454 -20.32 -18.75 -3.43
N LEU A 455 -20.75 -18.41 -2.22
CA LEU A 455 -20.01 -18.56 -0.99
C LEU A 455 -20.48 -19.82 -0.25
N THR A 456 -19.58 -20.80 -0.06
CA THR A 456 -19.86 -21.93 0.84
C THR A 456 -19.19 -21.65 2.18
N LEU A 457 -19.99 -21.44 3.21
CA LEU A 457 -19.55 -21.15 4.58
C LEU A 457 -19.58 -22.43 5.42
N ARG A 458 -18.44 -22.84 5.97
CA ARG A 458 -18.37 -23.91 6.98
C ARG A 458 -18.92 -23.39 8.30
N SER A 459 -19.95 -24.03 8.82
CA SER A 459 -20.60 -23.62 10.06
C SER A 459 -21.40 -24.78 10.68
N ALA A 460 -21.31 -24.92 12.01
CA ALA A 460 -22.12 -25.86 12.77
C ALA A 460 -23.52 -25.33 13.10
N ALA A 461 -23.88 -24.13 12.66
CA ALA A 461 -25.20 -23.54 12.92
C ALA A 461 -26.34 -24.41 12.38
N ARG A 462 -27.47 -24.38 13.06
CA ARG A 462 -28.71 -25.05 12.55
C ARG A 462 -29.33 -24.27 11.40
N ALA A 463 -29.32 -22.95 11.49
CA ALA A 463 -29.85 -22.03 10.48
C ALA A 463 -29.03 -20.73 10.48
N ILE A 464 -29.02 -20.05 9.31
CA ILE A 464 -28.51 -18.70 9.17
C ILE A 464 -29.51 -17.85 8.41
N THR A 465 -29.44 -16.53 8.62
CA THR A 465 -30.14 -15.54 7.79
C THR A 465 -29.09 -14.62 7.18
N VAL A 466 -29.22 -14.31 5.90
CA VAL A 466 -28.29 -13.46 5.15
C VAL A 466 -29.05 -12.21 4.69
N TYR A 467 -28.54 -11.06 5.07
CA TYR A 467 -29.12 -9.75 4.74
C TYR A 467 -28.20 -8.97 3.82
N PRO A 468 -28.61 -8.61 2.59
CA PRO A 468 -27.97 -7.52 1.86
C PRO A 468 -28.05 -6.24 2.69
N LEU A 469 -26.99 -5.44 2.70
CA LEU A 469 -26.95 -4.16 3.40
C LEU A 469 -27.07 -3.00 2.39
N ASP A 470 -27.68 -1.90 2.79
CA ASP A 470 -27.66 -0.67 1.99
C ASP A 470 -26.38 0.16 2.23
N GLY A 471 -26.25 1.31 1.57
CA GLY A 471 -25.08 2.18 1.70
C GLY A 471 -24.86 2.78 3.11
N THR A 472 -25.85 2.66 4.00
CA THR A 472 -25.73 3.05 5.43
C THR A 472 -25.40 1.88 6.34
N GLY A 473 -25.33 0.66 5.81
CA GLY A 473 -25.17 -0.58 6.57
C GLY A 473 -26.48 -1.13 7.15
N ALA A 474 -27.65 -0.56 6.80
CA ALA A 474 -28.93 -1.06 7.24
C ALA A 474 -29.33 -2.33 6.46
N ARG A 475 -29.96 -3.27 7.16
CA ARG A 475 -30.44 -4.53 6.55
C ARG A 475 -31.55 -4.27 5.56
N ARG A 476 -31.46 -4.88 4.39
CA ARG A 476 -32.54 -5.00 3.43
C ARG A 476 -33.31 -6.31 3.65
N ARG A 477 -34.22 -6.66 2.75
CA ARG A 477 -34.91 -7.94 2.79
C ARG A 477 -33.90 -9.10 2.78
N PRO A 478 -34.06 -10.10 3.67
CA PRO A 478 -33.16 -11.25 3.70
C PRO A 478 -33.24 -12.03 2.38
N LEU A 479 -32.12 -12.69 2.05
CA LEU A 479 -32.08 -13.60 0.89
C LEU A 479 -33.11 -14.73 1.04
N ALA A 480 -33.67 -15.16 -0.07
CA ALA A 480 -34.66 -16.23 -0.11
C ALA A 480 -34.03 -17.60 0.24
N ALA A 481 -34.85 -18.54 0.71
CA ALA A 481 -34.39 -19.90 1.05
C ALA A 481 -33.74 -20.64 -0.15
N ALA A 482 -34.11 -20.28 -1.37
CA ALA A 482 -33.48 -20.84 -2.58
C ALA A 482 -32.03 -20.43 -2.75
N GLU A 483 -31.67 -19.26 -2.20
CA GLU A 483 -30.33 -18.64 -2.29
C GLU A 483 -29.43 -19.01 -1.11
N VAL A 484 -30.01 -19.45 0.02
CA VAL A 484 -29.29 -19.86 1.24
C VAL A 484 -29.66 -21.31 1.54
N ARG A 485 -28.83 -22.25 1.07
CA ARG A 485 -29.09 -23.69 1.21
C ARG A 485 -28.15 -24.31 2.23
N LYS A 486 -28.72 -25.11 3.15
CA LYS A 486 -27.92 -25.95 4.04
C LYS A 486 -27.28 -27.09 3.23
N VAL A 487 -25.99 -27.29 3.46
CA VAL A 487 -25.19 -28.38 2.85
C VAL A 487 -24.43 -29.14 3.95
N ALA A 488 -23.77 -30.22 3.58
CA ALA A 488 -22.93 -30.96 4.54
C ALA A 488 -21.84 -30.03 5.10
N GLY A 489 -21.82 -29.85 6.41
CA GLY A 489 -20.83 -29.04 7.12
C GLY A 489 -21.03 -27.52 7.06
N GLY A 490 -22.15 -27.03 6.51
CA GLY A 490 -22.36 -25.57 6.46
C GLY A 490 -23.51 -25.10 5.58
N PHE A 491 -23.29 -23.97 4.91
CA PHE A 491 -24.29 -23.33 4.07
C PHE A 491 -23.67 -22.88 2.74
N ARG A 492 -24.43 -23.06 1.67
CA ARG A 492 -24.14 -22.51 0.35
C ARG A 492 -25.02 -21.28 0.14
N ILE A 493 -24.40 -20.15 -0.14
CA ILE A 493 -25.03 -18.84 -0.25
C ILE A 493 -24.74 -18.31 -1.65
N HIS A 494 -25.79 -17.96 -2.39
CA HIS A 494 -25.67 -17.33 -3.70
C HIS A 494 -25.77 -15.81 -3.53
N LEU A 495 -24.68 -15.10 -3.79
CA LEU A 495 -24.55 -13.66 -3.61
C LEU A 495 -24.70 -12.95 -4.95
N GLN A 496 -25.43 -11.82 -4.97
CA GLN A 496 -25.66 -10.97 -6.13
C GLN A 496 -26.29 -11.70 -7.33
N ALA A 497 -27.12 -12.72 -7.06
CA ALA A 497 -27.89 -13.43 -8.09
C ALA A 497 -28.93 -12.52 -8.77
N ASP A 498 -29.42 -12.94 -9.93
CA ASP A 498 -30.52 -12.24 -10.61
C ASP A 498 -31.76 -12.15 -9.71
N GLY A 499 -32.39 -10.97 -9.68
CA GLY A 499 -33.56 -10.69 -8.85
C GLY A 499 -33.31 -10.43 -7.37
N GLN A 500 -32.04 -10.47 -6.91
CA GLN A 500 -31.67 -10.05 -5.56
C GLN A 500 -31.63 -8.53 -5.45
N ASP A 501 -31.77 -8.03 -4.21
CA ASP A 501 -31.32 -6.66 -3.85
C ASP A 501 -29.80 -6.60 -3.93
N LEU A 502 -29.27 -6.02 -5.01
CA LEU A 502 -27.82 -5.95 -5.22
C LEU A 502 -27.16 -5.12 -4.12
N SER A 503 -26.09 -5.66 -3.57
CA SER A 503 -25.28 -5.01 -2.53
C SER A 503 -23.83 -5.53 -2.59
N PRO A 504 -22.82 -4.69 -2.36
CA PRO A 504 -21.46 -5.16 -2.13
C PRO A 504 -21.25 -5.74 -0.72
N TRP A 505 -22.24 -5.66 0.19
CA TRP A 505 -22.13 -6.07 1.59
C TRP A 505 -23.27 -6.96 1.99
N PHE A 506 -22.95 -7.98 2.78
CA PHE A 506 -23.95 -8.87 3.35
C PHE A 506 -23.62 -9.16 4.80
N GLU A 507 -24.63 -9.17 5.63
CA GLU A 507 -24.54 -9.61 7.00
C GLU A 507 -25.11 -11.02 7.13
N ILE A 508 -24.37 -11.91 7.80
CA ILE A 508 -24.83 -13.28 8.10
C ILE A 508 -25.04 -13.38 9.61
N VAL A 509 -26.24 -13.75 9.99
CA VAL A 509 -26.63 -13.93 11.40
C VAL A 509 -27.06 -15.37 11.62
N ARG A 510 -26.59 -16.01 12.69
CA ARG A 510 -27.08 -17.30 13.13
C ARG A 510 -28.48 -17.16 13.73
N GLY A 511 -29.36 -18.07 13.37
CA GLY A 511 -30.63 -18.26 14.11
C GLY A 511 -30.35 -18.62 15.57
N LYS A 512 -31.18 -18.12 16.48
CA LYS A 512 -31.11 -18.56 17.89
C LYS A 512 -31.36 -20.07 17.91
N ASP A 513 -30.53 -20.80 18.61
CA ASP A 513 -30.84 -22.19 18.99
C ASP A 513 -32.00 -22.11 20.00
N ASN A 514 -33.23 -22.39 19.54
CA ASN A 514 -34.37 -22.60 20.43
C ASN A 514 -34.26 -23.96 21.12
#